data_dda828f960bae0ce83c527786c8c5907
#
_entry.id   dda828f960bae0ce83c527786c8c5907
#
_cell.length_a   1.000
_cell.length_b   1.000
_cell.length_c   1.000
_cell.angle_alpha   90.00
_cell.angle_beta   90.00
_cell.angle_gamma   90.00
#
_symmetry.space_group_name_H-M   'P 1'
#
loop_
_entity.id
_entity.type
_entity.pdbx_description
1 polymer ?
#
loop_
_entity_poly.entity_id
_entity_poly.type
_entity_poly.pdbx_seq_one_letter_code
_entity_poly.pdbx_strand_id
1 'polypeptide(L)'
;DHDCFAAAARAAGADVTEERIAELTAAKTDLVRRAFAESVQPMPGAVELIRSAAAAGVPVGVCSGALREEIVQAARAVGVLEHFATIVSAEDVPRGKPDPAGYRLALDRLARAAGRPLRAGRCVVVEDAPAGIDAARGAGMRVLAVTSSYPAEALQAAERVVDSLADVKLPELDELL
;
A
#
# COMPACT_ATOMS: atom_id res chain seq x y z
N ASP A 1 2.16 11.67 -5.31
CA ASP A 1 1.84 12.23 -6.62
C ASP A 1 2.85 13.29 -7.05
N HIS A 2 3.16 14.28 -6.21
CA HIS A 2 4.14 15.31 -6.52
C HIS A 2 5.49 14.73 -6.98
N ASP A 3 6.09 13.84 -6.20
CA ASP A 3 7.38 13.22 -6.52
C ASP A 3 7.32 12.35 -7.79
N CYS A 4 6.18 11.70 -8.05
CA CYS A 4 5.96 10.91 -9.26
C CYS A 4 5.95 11.81 -10.51
N PHE A 5 5.22 12.93 -10.47
CA PHE A 5 5.18 13.86 -11.59
C PHE A 5 6.53 14.54 -11.82
N ALA A 6 7.22 14.95 -10.74
CA ALA A 6 8.55 15.50 -10.82
C ALA A 6 9.58 14.50 -11.39
N ALA A 7 9.51 13.23 -11.00
CA ALA A 7 10.36 12.17 -11.51
C ALA A 7 10.07 11.87 -13.00
N ALA A 8 8.79 11.78 -13.38
CA ALA A 8 8.39 11.57 -14.77
C ALA A 8 8.83 12.72 -15.68
N ALA A 9 8.67 13.95 -15.23
CA ALA A 9 9.16 15.13 -15.97
C ALA A 9 10.66 15.09 -16.19
N ARG A 10 11.44 14.81 -15.14
CA ARG A 10 12.90 14.66 -15.25
C ARG A 10 13.29 13.55 -16.23
N ALA A 11 12.61 12.40 -16.18
CA ALA A 11 12.87 11.29 -17.08
C ALA A 11 12.54 11.61 -18.54
N ALA A 12 11.56 12.47 -18.78
CA ALA A 12 11.18 12.97 -20.12
C ALA A 12 12.04 14.15 -20.59
N GLY A 13 13.00 14.63 -19.80
CA GLY A 13 13.80 15.82 -20.11
C GLY A 13 12.99 17.11 -20.11
N ALA A 14 11.84 17.13 -19.44
CA ALA A 14 10.97 18.29 -19.36
C ALA A 14 11.27 19.10 -18.09
N ASP A 15 11.42 20.41 -18.25
CA ASP A 15 11.48 21.34 -17.13
C ASP A 15 10.04 21.70 -16.74
N VAL A 16 9.61 21.25 -15.57
CA VAL A 16 8.24 21.42 -15.10
C VAL A 16 8.25 22.21 -13.80
N THR A 17 7.47 23.30 -13.78
CA THR A 17 7.35 24.17 -12.60
C THR A 17 6.54 23.48 -11.49
N GLU A 18 6.77 23.90 -10.24
CA GLU A 18 6.00 23.45 -9.07
C GLU A 18 4.48 23.67 -9.26
N GLU A 19 4.11 24.80 -9.88
CA GLU A 19 2.72 25.13 -10.20
C GLU A 19 2.09 24.09 -11.15
N ARG A 20 2.84 23.68 -12.17
CA ARG A 20 2.40 22.65 -13.12
C ARG A 20 2.27 21.26 -12.46
N ILE A 21 3.19 20.93 -11.56
CA ILE A 21 3.10 19.69 -10.78
C ILE A 21 1.85 19.71 -9.88
N ALA A 22 1.56 20.84 -9.24
CA ALA A 22 0.36 20.99 -8.43
C ALA A 22 -0.93 20.85 -9.26
N GLU A 23 -1.00 21.47 -10.44
CA GLU A 23 -2.12 21.31 -11.38
C GLU A 23 -2.31 19.84 -11.78
N LEU A 24 -1.23 19.13 -12.15
CA LEU A 24 -1.29 17.72 -12.53
C LEU A 24 -1.75 16.84 -11.36
N THR A 25 -1.29 17.14 -10.16
CA THR A 25 -1.72 16.44 -8.94
C THR A 25 -3.22 16.64 -8.68
N ALA A 26 -3.71 17.87 -8.81
CA ALA A 26 -5.13 18.18 -8.66
C ALA A 26 -5.98 17.47 -9.74
N ALA A 27 -5.55 17.52 -10.99
CA ALA A 27 -6.24 16.85 -12.09
C ALA A 27 -6.30 15.33 -11.89
N LYS A 28 -5.19 14.71 -11.44
CA LYS A 28 -5.15 13.27 -11.10
C LYS A 28 -6.15 12.95 -9.98
N THR A 29 -6.17 13.74 -8.92
CA THR A 29 -7.09 13.54 -7.79
C THR A 29 -8.55 13.57 -8.24
N ASP A 30 -8.91 14.52 -9.11
CA ASP A 30 -10.27 14.59 -9.67
C ASP A 30 -10.62 13.38 -10.54
N LEU A 31 -9.68 12.90 -11.35
CA LEU A 31 -9.88 11.70 -12.18
C LEU A 31 -10.08 10.46 -11.31
N VAL A 32 -9.25 10.28 -10.27
CA VAL A 32 -9.37 9.15 -9.32
C VAL A 32 -10.71 9.20 -8.59
N ARG A 33 -11.13 10.39 -8.13
CA ARG A 33 -12.42 10.56 -7.45
C ARG A 33 -13.59 10.15 -8.34
N ARG A 34 -13.59 10.56 -9.62
CA ARG A 34 -14.62 10.17 -10.60
C ARG A 34 -14.61 8.67 -10.87
N ALA A 35 -13.43 8.09 -11.10
CA ALA A 35 -13.29 6.65 -11.33
C ALA A 35 -13.80 5.83 -10.15
N PHE A 36 -13.50 6.24 -8.92
CA PHE A 36 -13.99 5.57 -7.70
C PHE A 36 -15.50 5.73 -7.49
N ALA A 37 -16.08 6.84 -7.94
CA ALA A 37 -17.54 7.04 -7.91
C ALA A 37 -18.29 6.13 -8.89
N GLU A 38 -17.64 5.76 -10.01
CA GLU A 38 -18.24 4.87 -11.01
C GLU A 38 -18.12 3.39 -10.64
N SER A 39 -16.92 2.92 -10.33
CA SER A 39 -16.71 1.56 -9.80
C SER A 39 -15.31 1.37 -9.24
N VAL A 40 -15.20 0.72 -8.08
CA VAL A 40 -13.94 0.21 -7.54
C VAL A 40 -13.98 -1.31 -7.65
N GLN A 41 -13.04 -1.87 -8.40
CA GLN A 41 -12.89 -3.31 -8.50
C GLN A 41 -11.74 -3.74 -7.58
N PRO A 42 -12.01 -4.53 -6.53
CA PRO A 42 -10.95 -5.05 -5.69
C PRO A 42 -10.09 -6.05 -6.46
N MET A 43 -8.83 -6.14 -6.12
CA MET A 43 -7.99 -7.23 -6.62
C MET A 43 -8.56 -8.59 -6.16
N PRO A 44 -8.54 -9.61 -7.03
CA PRO A 44 -9.00 -10.95 -6.66
C PRO A 44 -8.32 -11.46 -5.38
N GLY A 45 -9.12 -11.89 -4.40
CA GLY A 45 -8.66 -12.39 -3.11
C GLY A 45 -8.30 -11.34 -2.05
N ALA A 46 -8.19 -10.06 -2.42
CA ALA A 46 -7.77 -9.02 -1.46
C ALA A 46 -8.80 -8.81 -0.34
N VAL A 47 -10.07 -8.72 -0.68
CA VAL A 47 -11.17 -8.55 0.30
C VAL A 47 -11.25 -9.73 1.25
N GLU A 48 -11.17 -10.94 0.70
CA GLU A 48 -11.20 -12.19 1.46
C GLU A 48 -10.04 -12.32 2.42
N LEU A 49 -8.83 -11.96 1.98
CA LEU A 49 -7.63 -12.00 2.81
C LEU A 49 -7.71 -10.99 3.96
N ILE A 50 -8.14 -9.75 3.69
CA ILE A 50 -8.35 -8.71 4.71
C ILE A 50 -9.37 -9.19 5.76
N ARG A 51 -10.53 -9.69 5.32
CA ARG A 51 -11.58 -10.18 6.22
C ARG A 51 -11.12 -11.38 7.04
N SER A 52 -10.39 -12.31 6.43
CA SER A 52 -9.84 -13.48 7.11
C SER A 52 -8.84 -13.09 8.19
N ALA A 53 -7.95 -12.12 7.91
CA ALA A 53 -7.01 -11.59 8.88
C ALA A 53 -7.72 -10.92 10.05
N ALA A 54 -8.69 -10.06 9.77
CA ALA A 54 -9.48 -9.38 10.80
C ALA A 54 -10.27 -10.37 11.67
N ALA A 55 -10.91 -11.38 11.05
CA ALA A 55 -11.65 -12.43 11.77
C ALA A 55 -10.74 -13.28 12.68
N ALA A 56 -9.48 -13.46 12.29
CA ALA A 56 -8.47 -14.15 13.09
C ALA A 56 -7.84 -13.26 14.18
N GLY A 57 -8.28 -12.00 14.32
CA GLY A 57 -7.72 -11.05 15.30
C GLY A 57 -6.32 -10.55 14.93
N VAL A 58 -5.91 -10.69 13.68
CA VAL A 58 -4.66 -10.14 13.17
C VAL A 58 -4.89 -8.65 12.85
N PRO A 59 -4.12 -7.73 13.45
CA PRO A 59 -4.25 -6.31 13.14
C PRO A 59 -3.90 -6.02 11.67
N VAL A 60 -4.81 -5.37 10.95
CA VAL A 60 -4.64 -5.01 9.54
C VAL A 60 -4.49 -3.50 9.41
N GLY A 61 -3.59 -3.05 8.54
CA GLY A 61 -3.39 -1.63 8.25
C GLY A 61 -3.08 -1.39 6.79
N VAL A 62 -3.27 -0.14 6.35
CA VAL A 62 -2.93 0.33 5.01
C VAL A 62 -1.75 1.29 5.11
N CYS A 63 -0.77 1.15 4.20
CA CYS A 63 0.27 2.13 3.93
C CYS A 63 0.34 2.37 2.42
N SER A 64 -0.10 3.54 1.97
CA SER A 64 -0.25 3.89 0.56
C SER A 64 0.32 5.27 0.24
N GLY A 65 0.80 5.45 -0.98
CA GLY A 65 1.17 6.74 -1.55
C GLY A 65 -0.02 7.58 -2.03
N ALA A 66 -1.25 7.09 -1.87
CA ALA A 66 -2.47 7.81 -2.17
C ALA A 66 -2.85 8.78 -1.04
N LEU A 67 -3.72 9.73 -1.32
CA LEU A 67 -4.31 10.61 -0.32
C LEU A 67 -5.24 9.80 0.60
N ARG A 68 -5.36 10.24 1.84
CA ARG A 68 -6.21 9.57 2.84
C ARG A 68 -7.66 9.42 2.38
N GLU A 69 -8.21 10.46 1.77
CA GLU A 69 -9.57 10.44 1.24
C GLU A 69 -9.75 9.35 0.16
N GLU A 70 -8.79 9.22 -0.76
CA GLU A 70 -8.80 8.19 -1.82
C GLU A 70 -8.80 6.77 -1.21
N ILE A 71 -7.94 6.53 -0.21
CA ILE A 71 -7.84 5.24 0.49
C ILE A 71 -9.18 4.91 1.18
N VAL A 72 -9.74 5.88 1.91
CA VAL A 72 -11.00 5.69 2.65
C VAL A 72 -12.17 5.43 1.69
N GLN A 73 -12.25 6.16 0.58
CA GLN A 73 -13.29 5.95 -0.44
C GLN A 73 -13.20 4.56 -1.07
N ALA A 74 -11.99 4.14 -1.49
CA ALA A 74 -11.77 2.81 -2.06
C ALA A 74 -12.12 1.70 -1.07
N ALA A 75 -11.60 1.79 0.16
CA ALA A 75 -11.85 0.79 1.21
C ALA A 75 -13.34 0.67 1.58
N ARG A 76 -14.06 1.80 1.59
CA ARG A 76 -15.50 1.84 1.84
C ARG A 76 -16.28 1.21 0.68
N ALA A 77 -15.90 1.53 -0.56
CA ALA A 77 -16.59 1.00 -1.74
C ALA A 77 -16.53 -0.53 -1.82
N VAL A 78 -15.43 -1.14 -1.38
CA VAL A 78 -15.27 -2.61 -1.36
C VAL A 78 -15.63 -3.26 0.00
N GLY A 79 -16.09 -2.48 0.99
CA GLY A 79 -16.60 -2.96 2.28
C GLY A 79 -15.53 -3.59 3.16
N VAL A 80 -14.34 -2.94 3.26
CA VAL A 80 -13.24 -3.38 4.14
C VAL A 80 -12.70 -2.28 5.07
N LEU A 81 -13.25 -1.07 5.00
CA LEU A 81 -12.73 0.07 5.76
C LEU A 81 -12.68 -0.20 7.26
N GLU A 82 -13.70 -0.86 7.81
CA GLU A 82 -13.85 -1.18 9.22
C GLU A 82 -12.84 -2.22 9.73
N HIS A 83 -12.18 -2.94 8.82
CA HIS A 83 -11.16 -3.93 9.17
C HIS A 83 -9.77 -3.32 9.35
N PHE A 84 -9.57 -2.07 8.94
CA PHE A 84 -8.27 -1.41 9.08
C PHE A 84 -8.14 -0.72 10.45
N ALA A 85 -7.22 -1.22 11.28
CA ALA A 85 -6.87 -0.59 12.54
C ALA A 85 -6.04 0.71 12.35
N THR A 86 -5.42 0.88 11.17
CA THR A 86 -4.70 2.11 10.80
C THR A 86 -4.65 2.32 9.30
N ILE A 87 -4.60 3.60 8.91
CA ILE A 87 -4.32 4.04 7.54
C ILE A 87 -3.15 5.02 7.61
N VAL A 88 -2.10 4.75 6.87
CA VAL A 88 -0.98 5.66 6.59
C VAL A 88 -1.05 6.04 5.12
N SER A 89 -1.20 7.33 4.87
CA SER A 89 -1.34 7.94 3.54
C SER A 89 -0.08 8.73 3.17
N ALA A 90 -0.04 9.27 1.97
CA ALA A 90 1.03 10.18 1.53
C ALA A 90 1.17 11.42 2.44
N GLU A 91 0.09 11.84 3.09
CA GLU A 91 0.04 13.01 3.97
C GLU A 91 0.68 12.78 5.34
N ASP A 92 0.90 11.52 5.73
CA ASP A 92 1.41 11.15 7.05
C ASP A 92 2.94 11.13 7.13
N VAL A 93 3.64 11.18 6.00
CA VAL A 93 5.10 11.04 5.93
C VAL A 93 5.73 12.06 4.98
N PRO A 94 6.92 12.57 5.32
CA PRO A 94 7.59 13.58 4.50
C PRO A 94 8.16 13.01 3.18
N ARG A 95 8.39 11.71 3.11
CA ARG A 95 8.90 11.00 1.93
C ARG A 95 8.12 9.72 1.71
N GLY A 96 7.72 9.50 0.45
CA GLY A 96 7.03 8.28 0.01
C GLY A 96 8.00 7.09 -0.16
N LYS A 97 7.44 5.93 -0.51
CA LYS A 97 8.20 4.74 -0.88
C LYS A 97 9.22 5.09 -1.98
N PRO A 98 10.47 4.63 -1.89
CA PRO A 98 10.99 3.52 -1.10
C PRO A 98 11.43 3.86 0.33
N ASP A 99 11.18 5.08 0.85
CA ASP A 99 11.50 5.40 2.25
C ASP A 99 10.65 4.52 3.20
N PRO A 100 11.27 3.87 4.21
CA PRO A 100 10.55 2.96 5.11
C PRO A 100 9.66 3.67 6.15
N ALA A 101 9.66 5.00 6.21
CA ALA A 101 8.96 5.78 7.22
C ALA A 101 7.46 5.45 7.31
N GLY A 102 6.79 5.26 6.16
CA GLY A 102 5.37 4.90 6.12
C GLY A 102 5.06 3.58 6.80
N TYR A 103 5.85 2.54 6.54
CA TYR A 103 5.67 1.23 7.17
C TYR A 103 6.04 1.23 8.65
N ARG A 104 7.09 1.97 9.05
CA ARG A 104 7.42 2.14 10.47
C ARG A 104 6.30 2.83 11.24
N LEU A 105 5.73 3.87 10.66
CA LEU A 105 4.57 4.57 11.22
C LEU A 105 3.33 3.64 11.30
N ALA A 106 3.08 2.84 10.26
CA ALA A 106 2.00 1.86 10.27
C ALA A 106 2.17 0.83 11.39
N LEU A 107 3.40 0.30 11.58
CA LEU A 107 3.72 -0.63 12.66
C LEU A 107 3.45 -0.04 14.04
N ASP A 108 3.91 1.19 14.30
CA ASP A 108 3.69 1.88 15.56
C ASP A 108 2.19 2.09 15.84
N ARG A 109 1.44 2.55 14.84
CA ARG A 109 -0.01 2.73 14.96
C ARG A 109 -0.75 1.40 15.16
N LEU A 110 -0.36 0.32 14.46
CA LEU A 110 -0.91 -1.02 14.64
C LEU A 110 -0.62 -1.57 16.05
N ALA A 111 0.59 -1.38 16.57
CA ALA A 111 0.96 -1.80 17.92
C ALA A 111 0.11 -1.09 18.98
N ARG A 112 -0.12 0.21 18.82
CA ARG A 112 -1.03 0.99 19.70
C ARG A 112 -2.47 0.49 19.63
N ALA A 113 -2.98 0.28 18.42
CA ALA A 113 -4.35 -0.24 18.23
C ALA A 113 -4.53 -1.64 18.81
N ALA A 114 -3.51 -2.51 18.70
CA ALA A 114 -3.51 -3.85 19.24
C ALA A 114 -3.27 -3.90 20.78
N GLY A 115 -2.90 -2.78 21.40
CA GLY A 115 -2.58 -2.71 22.83
C GLY A 115 -1.36 -3.54 23.25
N ARG A 116 -0.49 -3.91 22.30
CA ARG A 116 0.70 -4.74 22.54
C ARG A 116 1.80 -4.44 21.53
N PRO A 117 3.07 -4.67 21.88
CA PRO A 117 4.17 -4.52 20.94
C PRO A 117 4.02 -5.46 19.75
N LEU A 118 4.28 -4.96 18.54
CA LEU A 118 4.41 -5.75 17.32
C LEU A 118 5.86 -5.69 16.85
N ARG A 119 6.37 -6.82 16.33
CA ARG A 119 7.73 -6.91 15.78
C ARG A 119 7.66 -6.83 14.27
N ALA A 120 8.47 -5.96 13.64
CA ALA A 120 8.49 -5.80 12.19
C ALA A 120 8.68 -7.14 11.46
N GLY A 121 9.63 -7.99 11.89
CA GLY A 121 9.84 -9.31 11.30
C GLY A 121 8.69 -10.33 11.49
N ARG A 122 7.63 -9.95 12.22
CA ARG A 122 6.36 -10.68 12.37
C ARG A 122 5.19 -9.97 11.70
N CYS A 123 5.50 -9.11 10.74
CA CYS A 123 4.51 -8.42 9.90
C CYS A 123 4.76 -8.79 8.44
N VAL A 124 3.70 -9.14 7.74
CA VAL A 124 3.72 -9.35 6.29
C VAL A 124 3.08 -8.14 5.63
N VAL A 125 3.79 -7.59 4.65
CA VAL A 125 3.30 -6.56 3.75
C VAL A 125 2.89 -7.21 2.44
N VAL A 126 1.72 -6.87 1.92
CA VAL A 126 1.30 -7.23 0.56
C VAL A 126 1.58 -6.02 -0.33
N GLU A 127 2.39 -6.22 -1.37
CA GLU A 127 2.87 -5.17 -2.28
C GLU A 127 2.87 -5.62 -3.73
N ASP A 128 2.89 -4.64 -4.64
CA ASP A 128 2.89 -4.89 -6.08
C ASP A 128 3.98 -4.10 -6.83
N ALA A 129 4.78 -3.31 -6.10
CA ALA A 129 5.78 -2.42 -6.69
C ALA A 129 7.15 -2.56 -6.01
N PRO A 130 8.28 -2.49 -6.77
CA PRO A 130 9.63 -2.56 -6.22
C PRO A 130 9.89 -1.55 -5.10
N ALA A 131 9.46 -0.29 -5.28
CA ALA A 131 9.63 0.75 -4.27
C ALA A 131 8.88 0.44 -2.95
N GLY A 132 7.74 -0.23 -3.03
CA GLY A 132 6.99 -0.69 -1.86
C GLY A 132 7.68 -1.85 -1.14
N ILE A 133 8.24 -2.79 -1.90
CA ILE A 133 9.03 -3.90 -1.36
C ILE A 133 10.26 -3.37 -0.63
N ASP A 134 11.00 -2.44 -1.24
CA ASP A 134 12.19 -1.83 -0.64
C ASP A 134 11.84 -1.10 0.67
N ALA A 135 10.74 -0.33 0.68
CA ALA A 135 10.26 0.36 1.87
C ALA A 135 9.90 -0.60 3.01
N ALA A 136 9.17 -1.69 2.70
CA ALA A 136 8.76 -2.69 3.68
C ALA A 136 9.97 -3.42 4.27
N ARG A 137 10.90 -3.85 3.42
CA ARG A 137 12.16 -4.49 3.84
C ARG A 137 13.04 -3.53 4.65
N GLY A 138 13.12 -2.27 4.25
CA GLY A 138 13.80 -1.21 5.00
C GLY A 138 13.17 -0.94 6.38
N ALA A 139 11.89 -1.28 6.56
CA ALA A 139 11.22 -1.29 7.86
C ALA A 139 11.41 -2.61 8.64
N GLY A 140 12.07 -3.62 8.05
CA GLY A 140 12.33 -4.93 8.65
C GLY A 140 11.14 -5.89 8.57
N MET A 141 10.20 -5.64 7.66
CA MET A 141 8.99 -6.47 7.46
C MET A 141 9.22 -7.51 6.36
N ARG A 142 8.41 -8.56 6.33
CA ARG A 142 8.34 -9.57 5.28
C ARG A 142 7.38 -9.12 4.19
N VAL A 143 7.61 -9.56 2.95
CA VAL A 143 6.80 -9.11 1.80
C VAL A 143 6.28 -10.31 1.00
N LEU A 144 4.97 -10.31 0.79
CA LEU A 144 4.30 -11.04 -0.26
C LEU A 144 4.06 -10.07 -1.42
N ALA A 145 4.66 -10.31 -2.57
CA ALA A 145 4.41 -9.48 -3.74
C ALA A 145 3.36 -10.12 -4.67
N VAL A 146 2.57 -9.27 -5.35
CA VAL A 146 1.58 -9.69 -6.35
C VAL A 146 1.86 -9.00 -7.68
N THR A 147 1.79 -9.75 -8.79
CA THR A 147 2.17 -9.30 -10.14
C THR A 147 1.08 -8.43 -10.81
N SER A 148 0.44 -7.52 -10.07
CA SER A 148 -0.63 -6.68 -10.60
C SER A 148 -0.13 -5.46 -11.37
N SER A 149 0.98 -4.86 -10.94
CA SER A 149 1.53 -3.63 -11.53
C SER A 149 2.88 -3.85 -12.19
N TYR A 150 3.64 -4.85 -11.77
CA TYR A 150 4.97 -5.18 -12.26
C TYR A 150 5.10 -6.68 -12.51
N PRO A 151 5.94 -7.09 -13.49
CA PRO A 151 6.23 -8.51 -13.73
C PRO A 151 7.03 -9.12 -12.58
N ALA A 152 6.95 -10.44 -12.43
CA ALA A 152 7.57 -11.17 -11.31
C ALA A 152 9.09 -10.91 -11.18
N GLU A 153 9.78 -10.72 -12.30
CA GLU A 153 11.22 -10.42 -12.33
C GLU A 153 11.58 -9.13 -11.59
N ALA A 154 10.69 -8.14 -11.61
CA ALA A 154 10.88 -6.86 -10.90
C ALA A 154 10.56 -6.97 -9.40
N LEU A 155 9.88 -8.02 -8.95
CA LEU A 155 9.39 -8.19 -7.59
C LEU A 155 10.20 -9.21 -6.78
N GLN A 156 11.29 -9.76 -7.31
CA GLN A 156 12.09 -10.83 -6.71
C GLN A 156 12.73 -10.48 -5.36
N ALA A 157 12.72 -9.21 -4.96
CA ALA A 157 13.18 -8.80 -3.64
C ALA A 157 12.19 -9.16 -2.51
N ALA A 158 10.95 -9.56 -2.84
CA ALA A 158 9.97 -10.09 -1.89
C ALA A 158 10.31 -11.53 -1.46
N GLU A 159 9.86 -11.95 -0.28
CA GLU A 159 10.00 -13.32 0.20
C GLU A 159 9.19 -14.31 -0.67
N ARG A 160 8.04 -13.87 -1.19
CA ARG A 160 7.20 -14.67 -2.09
C ARG A 160 6.55 -13.75 -3.12
N VAL A 161 6.47 -14.23 -4.37
CA VAL A 161 5.75 -13.55 -5.46
C VAL A 161 4.61 -14.45 -5.91
N VAL A 162 3.42 -13.89 -6.09
CA VAL A 162 2.22 -14.57 -6.58
C VAL A 162 1.55 -13.78 -7.69
N ASP A 163 0.82 -14.45 -8.56
CA ASP A 163 0.09 -13.79 -9.65
C ASP A 163 -1.26 -13.21 -9.19
N SER A 164 -1.82 -13.78 -8.11
CA SER A 164 -3.11 -13.36 -7.57
C SER A 164 -3.16 -13.63 -6.07
N LEU A 165 -3.94 -12.81 -5.34
CA LEU A 165 -4.24 -13.08 -3.93
C LEU A 165 -5.40 -14.07 -3.75
N ALA A 166 -6.11 -14.45 -4.84
CA ALA A 166 -7.24 -15.36 -4.77
C ALA A 166 -6.87 -16.75 -4.20
N ASP A 167 -5.64 -17.17 -4.43
CA ASP A 167 -5.14 -18.47 -3.97
C ASP A 167 -4.34 -18.37 -2.67
N VAL A 168 -4.18 -17.16 -2.11
CA VAL A 168 -3.41 -16.94 -0.87
C VAL A 168 -4.31 -17.08 0.34
N LYS A 169 -3.97 -18.00 1.22
CA LYS A 169 -4.67 -18.21 2.50
C LYS A 169 -3.88 -17.63 3.65
N LEU A 170 -4.59 -17.13 4.68
CA LEU A 170 -3.97 -16.52 5.85
C LEU A 170 -2.88 -17.39 6.50
N PRO A 171 -3.04 -18.72 6.69
CA PRO A 171 -1.98 -19.56 7.25
C PRO A 171 -0.68 -19.57 6.45
N GLU A 172 -0.75 -19.39 5.13
CA GLU A 172 0.44 -19.35 4.27
C GLU A 172 1.31 -18.10 4.52
N LEU A 173 0.73 -17.04 5.07
CA LEU A 173 1.48 -15.84 5.47
C LEU A 173 2.34 -16.10 6.70
N ASP A 174 1.96 -17.05 7.58
CA ASP A 174 2.79 -17.45 8.71
C ASP A 174 4.09 -18.15 8.26
N GLU A 175 4.10 -18.78 7.09
CA GLU A 175 5.29 -19.41 6.51
C GLU A 175 6.37 -18.39 6.11
N LEU A 176 5.99 -17.11 5.94
CA LEU A 176 6.91 -16.01 5.64
C LEU A 176 7.58 -15.44 6.89
N LEU A 177 7.08 -15.74 8.07
CA LEU A 177 7.45 -15.17 9.37
C LEU A 177 8.45 -16.04 10.12
#